data_52160629d70389637a46b47fe5975f58
#
_entry.id   52160629d70389637a46b47fe5975f58
#
_cell.length_a   1.000
_cell.length_b   1.000
_cell.length_c   1.000
_cell.angle_alpha   90.00
_cell.angle_beta   90.00
_cell.angle_gamma   90.00
#
_symmetry.space_group_name_H-M   'P 1'
#
loop_
_entity.id
_entity.type
_entity.pdbx_description
1 polymer ?
#
loop_
_entity_poly.entity_id
_entity_poly.type
_entity_poly.pdbx_seq_one_letter_code
_entity_poly.pdbx_strand_id
1 'polypeptide(L)' 'MTWRELNDQLGKTKDGKLVLKFYKSERNGKSRKRWLKRIYHRYSSLRRKKEMKAVASGEVFV' A
#
# COMPACT_ATOMS: atom_id res chain seq x y z
N MET A 1 5.06 16.72 -3.76
CA MET A 1 5.03 15.86 -2.56
C MET A 1 6.44 15.48 -2.16
N THR A 2 6.77 15.67 -0.90
CA THR A 2 8.07 15.29 -0.35
C THR A 2 8.03 13.83 0.12
N TRP A 3 9.21 13.25 0.36
CA TRP A 3 9.31 11.91 0.92
C TRP A 3 8.58 11.78 2.25
N ARG A 4 8.69 12.81 3.09
CA ARG A 4 8.03 12.85 4.39
C ARG A 4 6.50 12.86 4.25
N GLU A 5 5.99 13.66 3.33
CA GLU A 5 4.56 13.70 3.05
C GLU A 5 4.04 12.37 2.52
N LEU A 6 4.80 11.74 1.63
CA LEU A 6 4.44 10.44 1.10
C LEU A 6 4.31 9.40 2.23
N ASN A 7 5.30 9.33 3.11
CA ASN A 7 5.26 8.39 4.22
C ASN A 7 4.10 8.66 5.17
N ASP A 8 3.81 9.94 5.42
CA ASP A 8 2.69 10.35 6.26
C ASP A 8 1.36 9.92 5.64
N GLN A 9 1.18 10.20 4.36
CA GLN A 9 -0.02 9.79 3.62
C GLN A 9 -0.20 8.28 3.63
N LEU A 10 0.87 7.54 3.36
CA LEU A 10 0.82 6.07 3.36
C LEU A 10 0.48 5.52 4.75
N GLY A 11 1.01 6.14 5.78
CA GLY A 11 0.71 5.74 7.16
C GLY A 11 -0.76 5.95 7.54
N LYS A 12 -1.39 6.99 7.01
CA LYS A 12 -2.79 7.30 7.25
C LYS A 12 -3.74 6.50 6.38
N THR A 13 -3.27 6.04 5.23
CA THR A 13 -4.10 5.32 4.28
C THR A 13 -4.24 3.86 4.70
N LYS A 14 -5.47 3.44 4.95
CA LYS A 14 -5.78 2.05 5.32
C LYS A 14 -6.42 1.27 4.18
N ASP A 15 -6.72 1.93 3.07
CA ASP A 15 -7.34 1.32 1.90
C ASP A 15 -6.28 1.00 0.85
N GLY A 16 -6.15 -0.29 0.51
CA GLY A 16 -5.21 -0.75 -0.51
C GLY A 16 -5.46 -0.14 -1.89
N LYS A 17 -6.71 0.19 -2.22
CA LYS A 17 -7.04 0.82 -3.49
C LYS A 17 -6.44 2.21 -3.61
N LEU A 18 -6.44 2.98 -2.52
CA LEU A 18 -5.82 4.30 -2.50
C LEU A 18 -4.31 4.20 -2.65
N VAL A 19 -3.70 3.20 -2.00
CA VAL A 19 -2.27 2.96 -2.15
C VAL A 19 -1.91 2.61 -3.59
N LEU A 20 -2.74 1.80 -4.26
CA LEU A 20 -2.56 1.51 -5.68
C LEU A 20 -2.67 2.74 -6.56
N LYS A 21 -3.55 3.68 -6.23
CA LYS A 21 -3.64 4.95 -6.95
C LYS A 21 -2.34 5.74 -6.84
N PHE A 22 -1.75 5.81 -5.65
CA PHE A 22 -0.45 6.44 -5.45
C PHE A 22 0.62 5.76 -6.29
N TYR A 23 0.63 4.44 -6.31
CA TYR A 23 1.60 3.66 -7.09
C TYR A 23 1.48 3.97 -8.58
N LYS A 24 0.27 3.91 -9.13
CA LYS A 24 0.03 4.20 -10.55
C LYS A 24 0.39 5.63 -10.90
N SER A 25 0.04 6.57 -10.05
CA SER A 25 0.36 7.99 -10.25
C SER A 25 1.86 8.21 -10.31
N GLU A 26 2.62 7.62 -9.40
CA GLU A 26 4.06 7.75 -9.39
C GLU A 26 4.71 7.06 -10.59
N ARG A 27 4.19 5.88 -10.97
CA ARG A 27 4.68 5.15 -12.13
C ARG A 27 4.48 5.91 -13.43
N ASN A 28 3.35 6.58 -13.58
CA ASN A 28 3.04 7.37 -14.76
C ASN A 28 3.72 8.74 -14.74
N GLY A 29 4.16 9.20 -13.57
CA GLY A 29 4.84 10.47 -13.41
C GLY A 29 6.35 10.30 -13.39
N LYS A 30 6.97 10.60 -12.25
CA LYS A 30 8.43 10.59 -12.11
C LYS A 30 9.06 9.21 -12.04
N SER A 31 8.26 8.16 -11.78
CA SER A 31 8.71 6.76 -11.71
C SER A 31 9.94 6.54 -10.82
N ARG A 32 9.98 7.22 -9.70
CA ARG A 32 11.10 7.10 -8.75
C ARG A 32 11.06 5.74 -8.09
N LYS A 33 12.06 4.90 -8.34
CA LYS A 33 12.12 3.53 -7.84
C LYS A 33 11.96 3.44 -6.32
N ARG A 34 12.58 4.36 -5.60
CA ARG A 34 12.51 4.40 -4.14
C ARG A 34 11.08 4.62 -3.63
N TRP A 35 10.36 5.52 -4.30
CA TRP A 35 8.97 5.83 -3.98
C TRP A 35 8.05 4.67 -4.34
N LEU A 36 8.25 4.09 -5.51
CA LEU A 36 7.47 2.92 -5.94
C LEU A 36 7.65 1.76 -4.96
N LYS A 37 8.87 1.51 -4.52
CA LYS A 37 9.18 0.47 -3.55
C LYS A 37 8.45 0.71 -2.23
N ARG A 38 8.47 1.95 -1.75
CA ARG A 38 7.82 2.32 -0.49
C ARG A 38 6.31 2.15 -0.58
N ILE A 39 5.71 2.61 -1.67
CA ILE A 39 4.27 2.50 -1.89
C ILE A 39 3.85 1.03 -1.98
N TYR A 40 4.59 0.25 -2.73
CA TYR A 40 4.33 -1.18 -2.86
C TYR A 40 4.44 -1.92 -1.52
N HIS A 41 5.42 -1.57 -0.72
CA HIS A 41 5.58 -2.12 0.63
C HIS A 41 4.35 -1.87 1.48
N ARG A 42 3.81 -0.66 1.45
CA ARG A 42 2.61 -0.33 2.19
C ARG A 42 1.41 -1.12 1.69
N TYR A 43 1.28 -1.25 0.38
CA TYR A 43 0.22 -2.05 -0.23
C TYR A 43 0.29 -3.50 0.22
N SER A 44 1.48 -4.10 0.16
CA SER A 44 1.69 -5.48 0.60
C SER A 44 1.37 -5.67 2.08
N SER A 45 1.74 -4.70 2.91
CA SER A 45 1.44 -4.73 4.34
C SER A 45 -0.06 -4.73 4.62
N LEU A 46 -0.80 -3.86 3.93
CA LEU A 46 -2.25 -3.80 4.07
C LEU A 46 -2.92 -5.08 3.58
N ARG A 47 -2.47 -5.61 2.46
CA ARG A 47 -2.96 -6.85 1.91
C ARG A 47 -2.72 -8.01 2.88
N ARG A 48 -1.53 -8.08 3.45
CA ARG A 48 -1.17 -9.12 4.41
C ARG A 48 -2.04 -9.06 5.66
N LYS A 49 -2.28 -7.86 6.18
CA LYS A 49 -3.17 -7.68 7.33
C LYS A 49 -4.58 -8.16 7.04
N LYS A 50 -5.08 -7.85 5.86
CA LYS A 50 -6.41 -8.29 5.42
C LYS A 50 -6.49 -9.81 5.34
N GLU A 51 -5.48 -10.45 4.76
CA GLU A 51 -5.41 -11.91 4.66
C GLU A 51 -5.33 -12.56 6.03
N MET A 52 -4.52 -12.03 6.93
CA MET A 52 -4.40 -12.56 8.29
C MET A 52 -5.70 -12.45 9.06
N LYS A 53 -6.42 -11.35 8.89
CA LYS A 53 -7.71 -11.15 9.51
C LYS A 53 -8.74 -12.17 9.01
N ALA A 54 -8.73 -12.44 7.71
CA ALA A 54 -9.61 -13.44 7.11
C ALA A 54 -9.27 -14.84 7.61
N VAL A 55 -7.98 -15.17 7.71
CA VAL A 55 -7.52 -16.45 8.27
C VAL A 55 -7.98 -16.60 9.72
N ALA A 56 -7.84 -15.56 10.53
CA ALA A 56 -8.27 -15.59 11.92
C ALA A 56 -9.78 -15.79 12.06
N SER A 57 -10.55 -15.31 11.09
CA SER A 57 -12.00 -15.50 11.04
C SER A 57 -12.41 -16.86 10.47
N GLY A 58 -11.47 -17.65 9.97
CA GLY A 58 -11.74 -18.94 9.34
C GLY A 58 -12.37 -18.86 7.95
N GLU A 59 -12.34 -17.69 7.32
CA GLU A 59 -13.00 -17.47 6.04
C GLU A 59 -12.18 -17.90 4.82
N VAL A 60 -10.88 -18.07 4.99
CA VAL A 60 -9.96 -18.30 3.88
C VAL A 60 -9.75 -19.76 3.57
N PHE A 61 -9.99 -20.63 4.49
CA PHE A 61 -9.72 -22.03 4.28
C PHE A 61 -10.93 -22.89 4.04
N VAL A 62 -10.78 -23.56 3.03
CA VAL A 62 -11.67 -24.64 2.64
C VAL A 62 -11.15 -25.93 3.22
#